data_084d6942a441fb53c9b082f827eafabd
#
_entry.id   084d6942a441fb53c9b082f827eafabd
#
_cell.length_a   1.000
_cell.length_b   1.000
_cell.length_c   1.000
_cell.angle_alpha   90.00
_cell.angle_beta   90.00
_cell.angle_gamma   90.00
#
_symmetry.space_group_name_H-M   'P 1'
#
loop_
_entity.id
_entity.type
_entity.pdbx_description
1 polymer ?
#
loop_
_entity_poly.entity_id
_entity_poly.type
_entity_poly.pdbx_seq_one_letter_code
_entity_poly.pdbx_strand_id
1 'polypeptide(L)'
;MEQQLERVFQSVVARNPGEAEFHQAVREVFESLEPVVRRHPEYIGSKVLERICEPERQIIFRVPWMDDKGEVQVNRGFRVEFNSALGPYKGGLRFHPSVYLGVIKFLGFEQIFKNSLTGLPIGGGKGGSDFDPRGKSDAEVMRFCQSFMTELYRHLGEYTDVPAGDIGVGGREIGYMFGQYKRITNRYESGVLTGKGIAWGGSLVRTEATGYGTVVFADEMLKTRGQSFDGKVVSVSGSGNVAIYAIEKVHQLGGKVITFSDSGGYVVDESGVDLDLLKQIKEVERGRVSDYAERRASASYHSNGSSIWDVPVDVALPSATQNELNGDHAATLVRNGVIAVAEGANMPTTPEGIKLFQEAKILYGPGKAANAGGVATSALEMQQNASRDSWSFEYTEERLTSIMRKIHDMCAETAESYGAPGDYVLGANIAGFEKVAAAMQAFGLV
;
A
#
# COMPACT_ATOMS: atom_id res chain seq x y z
N MET A 1 -2.49 -25.40 -9.56
CA MET A 1 -1.63 -25.28 -8.35
C MET A 1 -1.04 -26.66 -8.03
N GLU A 2 0.26 -26.76 -7.78
CA GLU A 2 0.89 -28.05 -7.45
C GLU A 2 0.29 -28.68 -6.19
N GLN A 3 0.26 -30.01 -6.15
CA GLN A 3 -0.33 -30.76 -5.02
C GLN A 3 0.23 -30.35 -3.64
N GLN A 4 1.49 -29.91 -3.60
CA GLN A 4 2.12 -29.46 -2.36
C GLN A 4 1.66 -28.07 -1.94
N LEU A 5 1.55 -27.12 -2.87
CA LEU A 5 1.00 -25.79 -2.59
C LEU A 5 -0.44 -25.91 -2.09
N GLU A 6 -1.24 -26.78 -2.72
CA GLU A 6 -2.62 -27.01 -2.27
C GLU A 6 -2.67 -27.62 -0.87
N ARG A 7 -1.80 -28.59 -0.55
CA ARG A 7 -1.73 -29.19 0.78
C ARG A 7 -1.36 -28.14 1.85
N VAL A 8 -0.39 -27.28 1.57
CA VAL A 8 0.00 -26.19 2.51
C VAL A 8 -1.16 -25.22 2.65
N PHE A 9 -1.79 -24.82 1.54
CA PHE A 9 -2.94 -23.94 1.56
C PHE A 9 -4.09 -24.49 2.42
N GLN A 10 -4.45 -25.77 2.24
CA GLN A 10 -5.50 -26.40 3.06
C GLN A 10 -5.13 -26.46 4.54
N SER A 11 -3.83 -26.63 4.87
CA SER A 11 -3.36 -26.54 6.25
C SER A 11 -3.52 -25.11 6.82
N VAL A 12 -3.24 -24.07 6.02
CA VAL A 12 -3.45 -22.67 6.41
C VAL A 12 -4.93 -22.41 6.69
N VAL A 13 -5.82 -22.84 5.80
CA VAL A 13 -7.28 -22.68 5.98
C VAL A 13 -7.76 -23.38 7.26
N ALA A 14 -7.32 -24.61 7.52
CA ALA A 14 -7.73 -25.37 8.69
C ALA A 14 -7.25 -24.75 10.02
N ARG A 15 -6.08 -24.11 10.01
CA ARG A 15 -5.50 -23.45 11.21
C ARG A 15 -6.07 -22.05 11.46
N ASN A 16 -6.70 -21.43 10.49
CA ASN A 16 -7.17 -20.05 10.54
C ASN A 16 -8.66 -19.95 10.15
N PRO A 17 -9.55 -20.62 10.90
CA PRO A 17 -10.96 -20.67 10.55
C PRO A 17 -11.60 -19.28 10.61
N GLY A 18 -12.38 -18.92 9.55
CA GLY A 18 -13.10 -17.65 9.49
C GLY A 18 -12.28 -16.45 8.99
N GLU A 19 -11.03 -16.64 8.60
CA GLU A 19 -10.15 -15.57 8.12
C GLU A 19 -10.10 -15.53 6.57
N ALA A 20 -11.25 -15.23 5.94
CA ALA A 20 -11.43 -15.35 4.50
C ALA A 20 -10.44 -14.47 3.68
N GLU A 21 -10.18 -13.25 4.14
CA GLU A 21 -9.26 -12.32 3.47
C GLU A 21 -7.81 -12.84 3.51
N PHE A 22 -7.41 -13.44 4.63
CA PHE A 22 -6.09 -14.06 4.74
C PHE A 22 -5.97 -15.29 3.84
N HIS A 23 -7.00 -16.14 3.78
CA HIS A 23 -7.01 -17.29 2.87
C HIS A 23 -6.90 -16.86 1.41
N GLN A 24 -7.61 -15.82 1.01
CA GLN A 24 -7.55 -15.27 -0.35
C GLN A 24 -6.15 -14.79 -0.70
N ALA A 25 -5.50 -14.03 0.18
CA ALA A 25 -4.16 -13.52 -0.05
C ALA A 25 -3.11 -14.65 -0.20
N VAL A 26 -3.19 -15.67 0.65
CA VAL A 26 -2.29 -16.83 0.55
C VAL A 26 -2.51 -17.58 -0.78
N ARG A 27 -3.76 -17.80 -1.19
CA ARG A 27 -4.08 -18.44 -2.47
C ARG A 27 -3.51 -17.68 -3.65
N GLU A 28 -3.72 -16.37 -3.69
CA GLU A 28 -3.28 -15.49 -4.76
C GLU A 28 -1.75 -15.52 -4.94
N VAL A 29 -1.00 -15.50 -3.84
CA VAL A 29 0.45 -15.63 -3.89
C VAL A 29 0.86 -17.03 -4.35
N PHE A 30 0.25 -18.08 -3.78
CA PHE A 30 0.60 -19.47 -4.11
C PHE A 30 0.35 -19.84 -5.57
N GLU A 31 -0.67 -19.26 -6.21
CA GLU A 31 -0.92 -19.45 -7.65
C GLU A 31 0.26 -18.97 -8.51
N SER A 32 0.99 -17.96 -8.05
CA SER A 32 2.21 -17.46 -8.71
C SER A 32 3.45 -18.32 -8.39
N LEU A 33 3.45 -19.13 -7.34
CA LEU A 33 4.64 -19.84 -6.85
C LEU A 33 4.83 -21.24 -7.46
N GLU A 34 3.90 -21.71 -8.30
CA GLU A 34 4.04 -23.04 -8.92
C GLU A 34 5.37 -23.22 -9.68
N PRO A 35 5.80 -22.30 -10.56
CA PRO A 35 7.08 -22.42 -11.25
C PRO A 35 8.29 -22.29 -10.30
N VAL A 36 8.16 -21.55 -9.19
CA VAL A 36 9.23 -21.40 -8.19
C VAL A 36 9.47 -22.73 -7.48
N VAL A 37 8.42 -23.39 -7.01
CA VAL A 37 8.51 -24.68 -6.29
C VAL A 37 9.10 -25.77 -7.17
N ARG A 38 8.83 -25.73 -8.48
CA ARG A 38 9.45 -26.66 -9.44
C ARG A 38 10.95 -26.41 -9.61
N ARG A 39 11.37 -25.15 -9.64
CA ARG A 39 12.78 -24.74 -9.80
C ARG A 39 13.59 -24.93 -8.51
N HIS A 40 12.94 -24.74 -7.35
CA HIS A 40 13.53 -24.72 -6.01
C HIS A 40 12.88 -25.74 -5.07
N PRO A 41 13.09 -27.05 -5.30
CA PRO A 41 12.50 -28.10 -4.44
C PRO A 41 12.99 -28.03 -2.99
N GLU A 42 14.13 -27.38 -2.70
CA GLU A 42 14.65 -27.14 -1.37
C GLU A 42 13.71 -26.31 -0.49
N TYR A 43 12.88 -25.44 -1.05
CA TYR A 43 11.87 -24.66 -0.30
C TYR A 43 10.79 -25.54 0.31
N ILE A 44 10.52 -26.70 -0.32
CA ILE A 44 9.60 -27.69 0.20
C ILE A 44 10.22 -28.43 1.39
N GLY A 45 11.47 -28.87 1.24
CA GLY A 45 12.20 -29.61 2.27
C GLY A 45 12.39 -28.81 3.56
N SER A 46 12.66 -27.51 3.44
CA SER A 46 12.85 -26.58 4.55
C SER A 46 11.54 -25.96 5.08
N LYS A 47 10.38 -26.37 4.57
CA LYS A 47 9.07 -25.87 4.99
C LYS A 47 8.92 -24.35 4.89
N VAL A 48 9.55 -23.71 3.90
CA VAL A 48 9.47 -22.25 3.71
C VAL A 48 8.04 -21.82 3.45
N LEU A 49 7.25 -22.59 2.69
CA LEU A 49 5.87 -22.26 2.37
C LEU A 49 4.98 -22.24 3.61
N GLU A 50 5.11 -23.24 4.48
CA GLU A 50 4.38 -23.31 5.75
C GLU A 50 4.82 -22.17 6.69
N ARG A 51 6.12 -21.92 6.79
CA ARG A 51 6.70 -20.91 7.69
C ARG A 51 6.34 -19.48 7.26
N ILE A 52 6.33 -19.17 5.97
CA ILE A 52 5.99 -17.82 5.48
C ILE A 52 4.50 -17.49 5.66
N CYS A 53 3.64 -18.49 5.79
CA CYS A 53 2.21 -18.31 6.08
C CYS A 53 1.88 -18.23 7.56
N GLU A 54 2.84 -18.52 8.45
CA GLU A 54 2.65 -18.45 9.89
C GLU A 54 3.35 -17.20 10.42
N PRO A 55 2.63 -16.25 11.03
CA PRO A 55 3.26 -15.09 11.67
C PRO A 55 4.24 -15.50 12.76
N GLU A 56 5.38 -14.82 12.84
CA GLU A 56 6.34 -15.07 13.92
C GLU A 56 5.75 -14.75 15.29
N ARG A 57 4.90 -13.69 15.38
CA ARG A 57 4.14 -13.34 16.58
C ARG A 57 2.82 -12.67 16.26
N GLN A 58 1.84 -12.93 17.13
CA GLN A 58 0.53 -12.27 17.10
C GLN A 58 0.26 -11.71 18.49
N ILE A 59 0.10 -10.39 18.57
CA ILE A 59 -0.09 -9.68 19.84
C ILE A 59 -1.50 -9.10 19.82
N ILE A 60 -2.34 -9.52 20.77
CA ILE A 60 -3.71 -9.03 20.94
C ILE A 60 -3.83 -8.48 22.34
N PHE A 61 -4.33 -7.27 22.47
CA PHE A 61 -4.44 -6.60 23.77
C PHE A 61 -5.70 -5.74 23.89
N ARG A 62 -6.12 -5.51 25.13
CA ARG A 62 -7.24 -4.65 25.47
C ARG A 62 -6.79 -3.19 25.50
N VAL A 63 -7.61 -2.30 24.93
CA VAL A 63 -7.38 -0.85 24.93
C VAL A 63 -8.55 -0.15 25.63
N PRO A 64 -8.49 0.06 26.95
CA PRO A 64 -9.50 0.84 27.68
C PRO A 64 -9.18 2.33 27.58
N TRP A 65 -10.19 3.14 27.32
CA TRP A 65 -10.06 4.60 27.26
C TRP A 65 -11.36 5.27 27.69
N MET A 66 -11.31 6.56 27.98
CA MET A 66 -12.46 7.34 28.45
C MET A 66 -12.89 8.34 27.37
N ASP A 67 -14.16 8.35 27.04
CA ASP A 67 -14.71 9.33 26.10
C ASP A 67 -14.92 10.72 26.75
N ASP A 68 -15.41 11.70 25.98
CA ASP A 68 -15.63 13.05 26.47
C ASP A 68 -16.80 13.17 27.44
N LYS A 69 -17.65 12.13 27.52
CA LYS A 69 -18.75 12.07 28.52
C LYS A 69 -18.30 11.45 29.84
N GLY A 70 -17.04 10.97 29.94
CA GLY A 70 -16.52 10.27 31.08
C GLY A 70 -16.89 8.80 31.15
N GLU A 71 -17.38 8.22 30.05
CA GLU A 71 -17.72 6.81 29.95
C GLU A 71 -16.50 6.00 29.53
N VAL A 72 -16.33 4.81 30.14
CA VAL A 72 -15.24 3.90 29.77
C VAL A 72 -15.59 3.14 28.51
N GLN A 73 -14.73 3.24 27.53
CA GLN A 73 -14.78 2.49 26.27
C GLN A 73 -13.70 1.43 26.26
N VAL A 74 -13.95 0.31 25.56
CA VAL A 74 -12.99 -0.80 25.45
C VAL A 74 -12.91 -1.24 24.00
N ASN A 75 -11.72 -1.11 23.43
CA ASN A 75 -11.40 -1.61 22.10
C ASN A 75 -10.35 -2.74 22.18
N ARG A 76 -10.14 -3.39 21.06
CA ARG A 76 -9.12 -4.43 20.89
C ARG A 76 -7.99 -3.92 20.02
N GLY A 77 -6.76 -4.05 20.50
CA GLY A 77 -5.54 -3.75 19.74
C GLY A 77 -4.91 -5.02 19.18
N PHE A 78 -4.28 -4.90 18.02
CA PHE A 78 -3.60 -5.97 17.31
C PHE A 78 -2.25 -5.51 16.78
N ARG A 79 -1.23 -6.38 16.89
CA ARG A 79 0.00 -6.30 16.11
C ARG A 79 0.39 -7.70 15.69
N VAL A 80 0.57 -7.88 14.39
CA VAL A 80 1.08 -9.10 13.78
C VAL A 80 2.49 -8.81 13.26
N GLU A 81 3.48 -9.35 13.94
CA GLU A 81 4.86 -9.41 13.57
C GLU A 81 5.01 -10.63 12.66
N PHE A 82 4.91 -10.39 11.32
CA PHE A 82 4.67 -11.50 10.42
C PHE A 82 5.96 -12.21 10.01
N ASN A 83 6.94 -11.45 9.52
CA ASN A 83 8.21 -12.02 9.06
C ASN A 83 9.35 -10.99 9.17
N SER A 84 10.44 -11.37 9.83
CA SER A 84 11.61 -10.52 10.05
C SER A 84 12.85 -10.93 9.24
N ALA A 85 12.71 -11.83 8.27
CA ALA A 85 13.85 -12.36 7.52
C ALA A 85 14.67 -11.27 6.77
N LEU A 86 14.05 -10.15 6.41
CA LEU A 86 14.73 -9.05 5.70
C LEU A 86 14.98 -7.81 6.56
N GLY A 87 14.57 -7.81 7.82
CA GLY A 87 14.77 -6.67 8.73
C GLY A 87 13.64 -6.53 9.76
N PRO A 88 13.61 -5.43 10.52
CA PRO A 88 12.55 -5.16 11.50
C PRO A 88 11.17 -5.26 10.88
N TYR A 89 10.20 -5.75 11.65
CA TYR A 89 8.82 -5.78 11.17
C TYR A 89 8.37 -4.36 10.80
N LYS A 90 7.80 -4.19 9.62
CA LYS A 90 7.39 -2.88 9.11
C LYS A 90 6.02 -2.95 8.49
N GLY A 91 5.13 -2.06 8.91
CA GLY A 91 3.81 -1.90 8.32
C GLY A 91 2.88 -1.06 9.18
N GLY A 92 1.80 -0.55 8.56
CA GLY A 92 0.91 0.42 9.14
C GLY A 92 0.03 -0.10 10.27
N LEU A 93 -0.52 0.83 11.05
CA LEU A 93 -1.60 0.61 11.99
C LEU A 93 -2.91 1.11 11.37
N ARG A 94 -3.96 0.30 11.38
CA ARG A 94 -5.29 0.65 10.88
C ARG A 94 -6.27 0.82 12.03
N PHE A 95 -6.94 1.97 12.12
CA PHE A 95 -8.04 2.19 13.06
C PHE A 95 -9.35 2.27 12.29
N HIS A 96 -10.13 1.20 12.37
CA HIS A 96 -11.41 1.09 11.69
C HIS A 96 -12.28 0.00 12.33
N PRO A 97 -13.60 0.17 12.42
CA PRO A 97 -14.50 -0.82 13.03
C PRO A 97 -14.45 -2.24 12.43
N SER A 98 -14.04 -2.35 11.16
CA SER A 98 -13.90 -3.66 10.49
C SER A 98 -12.62 -4.42 10.85
N VAL A 99 -11.73 -3.85 11.67
CA VAL A 99 -10.46 -4.48 12.02
C VAL A 99 -10.68 -5.64 12.98
N TYR A 100 -10.23 -6.81 12.56
CA TYR A 100 -10.09 -8.01 13.39
C TYR A 100 -8.82 -8.76 12.97
N LEU A 101 -8.46 -9.82 13.69
CA LEU A 101 -7.18 -10.49 13.49
C LEU A 101 -6.96 -10.96 12.03
N GLY A 102 -7.97 -11.52 11.38
CA GLY A 102 -7.87 -12.01 10.00
C GLY A 102 -7.51 -10.90 9.01
N VAL A 103 -8.09 -9.70 9.15
CA VAL A 103 -7.74 -8.53 8.34
C VAL A 103 -6.29 -8.11 8.57
N ILE A 104 -5.84 -8.11 9.83
CA ILE A 104 -4.44 -7.73 10.15
C ILE A 104 -3.46 -8.78 9.62
N LYS A 105 -3.78 -10.07 9.70
CA LYS A 105 -2.97 -11.14 9.12
C LYS A 105 -2.89 -11.05 7.60
N PHE A 106 -4.02 -10.83 6.94
CA PHE A 106 -4.07 -10.58 5.51
C PHE A 106 -3.10 -9.45 5.10
N LEU A 107 -3.27 -8.28 5.72
CA LEU A 107 -2.45 -7.12 5.43
C LEU A 107 -0.97 -7.32 5.80
N GLY A 108 -0.69 -8.06 6.86
CA GLY A 108 0.67 -8.39 7.29
C GLY A 108 1.37 -9.35 6.32
N PHE A 109 0.66 -10.34 5.81
CA PHE A 109 1.15 -11.27 4.80
C PHE A 109 1.51 -10.56 3.49
N GLU A 110 0.60 -9.74 2.96
CA GLU A 110 0.85 -8.91 1.79
C GLU A 110 2.06 -7.97 1.98
N GLN A 111 2.23 -7.46 3.21
CA GLN A 111 3.30 -6.55 3.53
C GLN A 111 4.69 -7.18 3.44
N ILE A 112 4.83 -8.51 3.64
CA ILE A 112 6.10 -9.23 3.50
C ILE A 112 6.66 -9.02 2.08
N PHE A 113 5.85 -9.31 1.07
CA PHE A 113 6.26 -9.27 -0.34
C PHE A 113 6.46 -7.84 -0.83
N LYS A 114 5.55 -6.95 -0.45
CA LYS A 114 5.64 -5.52 -0.77
C LYS A 114 6.95 -4.90 -0.25
N ASN A 115 7.30 -5.17 1.01
CA ASN A 115 8.52 -4.66 1.62
C ASN A 115 9.77 -5.29 0.98
N SER A 116 9.73 -6.58 0.69
CA SER A 116 10.81 -7.30 0.01
C SER A 116 11.19 -6.66 -1.32
N LEU A 117 10.20 -6.24 -2.11
CA LEU A 117 10.40 -5.60 -3.41
C LEU A 117 11.17 -4.27 -3.31
N THR A 118 11.06 -3.54 -2.20
CA THR A 118 11.79 -2.26 -2.05
C THR A 118 13.31 -2.42 -2.05
N GLY A 119 13.82 -3.62 -1.78
CA GLY A 119 15.24 -3.85 -1.60
C GLY A 119 15.85 -3.26 -0.32
N LEU A 120 15.01 -2.69 0.54
CA LEU A 120 15.43 -2.07 1.80
C LEU A 120 15.35 -3.10 2.95
N PRO A 121 16.15 -2.92 4.02
CA PRO A 121 16.22 -3.87 5.14
C PRO A 121 15.01 -3.74 6.08
N ILE A 122 13.84 -4.14 5.61
CA ILE A 122 12.58 -4.14 6.35
C ILE A 122 11.82 -5.44 6.14
N GLY A 123 11.32 -6.00 7.23
CA GLY A 123 10.44 -7.16 7.26
C GLY A 123 8.96 -6.79 7.09
N GLY A 124 8.06 -7.74 7.32
CA GLY A 124 6.61 -7.55 7.20
C GLY A 124 5.91 -7.58 8.56
N GLY A 125 5.05 -6.61 8.80
CA GLY A 125 4.18 -6.55 9.96
C GLY A 125 2.97 -5.66 9.72
N LYS A 126 1.94 -5.84 10.52
CA LYS A 126 0.72 -5.03 10.45
C LYS A 126 0.05 -4.95 11.81
N GLY A 127 -0.70 -3.89 12.05
CA GLY A 127 -1.44 -3.76 13.30
C GLY A 127 -2.67 -2.89 13.15
N GLY A 128 -3.35 -2.66 14.27
CA GLY A 128 -4.52 -1.80 14.27
C GLY A 128 -5.47 -2.05 15.43
N SER A 129 -6.66 -1.50 15.32
CA SER A 129 -7.74 -1.61 16.28
C SER A 129 -9.10 -1.48 15.61
N ASP A 130 -10.12 -2.05 16.24
CA ASP A 130 -11.54 -1.84 15.90
C ASP A 130 -12.07 -0.45 16.31
N PHE A 131 -11.20 0.43 16.78
CA PHE A 131 -11.50 1.83 17.10
C PHE A 131 -11.85 2.64 15.84
N ASP A 132 -12.94 3.40 15.89
CA ASP A 132 -13.32 4.34 14.82
C ASP A 132 -12.94 5.79 15.24
N PRO A 133 -11.94 6.41 14.62
CA PRO A 133 -11.55 7.78 14.92
C PRO A 133 -12.53 8.84 14.36
N ARG A 134 -13.44 8.44 13.46
CA ARG A 134 -14.39 9.38 12.84
C ARG A 134 -15.40 9.87 13.87
N GLY A 135 -15.60 11.20 13.90
CA GLY A 135 -16.51 11.84 14.83
C GLY A 135 -16.02 11.88 16.28
N LYS A 136 -14.79 11.46 16.54
CA LYS A 136 -14.15 11.60 17.86
C LYS A 136 -13.40 12.93 17.98
N SER A 137 -13.40 13.49 19.17
CA SER A 137 -12.59 14.67 19.46
C SER A 137 -11.08 14.34 19.44
N ASP A 138 -10.22 15.35 19.28
CA ASP A 138 -8.78 15.17 19.38
C ASP A 138 -8.36 14.62 20.75
N ALA A 139 -9.07 15.00 21.80
CA ALA A 139 -8.83 14.53 23.16
C ALA A 139 -9.18 13.03 23.32
N GLU A 140 -10.28 12.59 22.73
CA GLU A 140 -10.66 11.16 22.70
C GLU A 140 -9.63 10.33 21.92
N VAL A 141 -9.26 10.77 20.72
CA VAL A 141 -8.23 10.11 19.90
C VAL A 141 -6.90 10.05 20.62
N MET A 142 -6.50 11.13 21.30
CA MET A 142 -5.27 11.15 22.10
C MET A 142 -5.32 10.12 23.24
N ARG A 143 -6.40 10.06 24.01
CA ARG A 143 -6.55 9.08 25.10
C ARG A 143 -6.52 7.65 24.58
N PHE A 144 -7.20 7.39 23.48
CA PHE A 144 -7.14 6.08 22.82
C PHE A 144 -5.71 5.72 22.39
N CYS A 145 -5.03 6.60 21.66
CA CYS A 145 -3.65 6.36 21.19
C CYS A 145 -2.66 6.14 22.34
N GLN A 146 -2.82 6.87 23.44
CA GLN A 146 -1.99 6.69 24.64
C GLN A 146 -2.22 5.33 25.29
N SER A 147 -3.48 4.92 25.43
CA SER A 147 -3.82 3.59 25.95
C SER A 147 -3.31 2.47 25.04
N PHE A 148 -3.52 2.59 23.73
CA PHE A 148 -3.02 1.66 22.72
C PHE A 148 -1.50 1.49 22.81
N MET A 149 -0.76 2.60 22.86
CA MET A 149 0.71 2.57 22.93
C MET A 149 1.22 2.03 24.28
N THR A 150 0.48 2.21 25.36
CA THR A 150 0.83 1.69 26.68
C THR A 150 0.96 0.17 26.70
N GLU A 151 0.23 -0.53 25.86
CA GLU A 151 0.40 -1.97 25.66
C GLU A 151 1.43 -2.29 24.56
N LEU A 152 1.36 -1.59 23.44
CA LEU A 152 2.16 -1.92 22.25
C LEU A 152 3.66 -1.62 22.44
N TYR A 153 4.06 -0.62 23.24
CA TYR A 153 5.46 -0.17 23.33
C TYR A 153 6.46 -1.29 23.69
N ARG A 154 6.01 -2.34 24.40
CA ARG A 154 6.85 -3.48 24.81
C ARG A 154 7.41 -4.28 23.65
N HIS A 155 6.77 -4.16 22.50
CA HIS A 155 7.05 -4.93 21.28
C HIS A 155 7.72 -4.11 20.21
N LEU A 156 7.81 -2.77 20.39
CA LEU A 156 8.34 -1.84 19.40
C LEU A 156 9.80 -1.48 19.64
N GLY A 157 10.48 -1.13 18.60
CA GLY A 157 11.84 -0.60 18.60
C GLY A 157 12.35 -0.39 17.18
N GLU A 158 13.26 0.56 16.98
CA GLU A 158 13.79 0.89 15.65
C GLU A 158 14.48 -0.29 14.94
N TYR A 159 14.94 -1.29 15.70
CA TYR A 159 15.56 -2.52 15.19
C TYR A 159 14.69 -3.77 15.36
N THR A 160 13.48 -3.63 15.87
CA THR A 160 12.58 -4.76 16.14
C THR A 160 11.31 -4.68 15.33
N ASP A 161 10.49 -3.65 15.60
CA ASP A 161 9.20 -3.44 14.95
C ASP A 161 8.88 -1.95 14.86
N VAL A 162 8.65 -1.47 13.63
CA VAL A 162 8.45 -0.04 13.32
C VAL A 162 7.11 0.16 12.63
N PRO A 163 6.03 0.46 13.37
CA PRO A 163 4.74 0.80 12.80
C PRO A 163 4.74 2.12 12.01
N ALA A 164 3.75 2.24 11.14
CA ALA A 164 3.44 3.44 10.36
C ALA A 164 1.95 3.77 10.40
N GLY A 165 1.53 4.83 9.71
CA GLY A 165 0.13 5.13 9.47
C GLY A 165 -0.50 4.20 8.42
N ASP A 166 -1.83 4.09 8.48
CA ASP A 166 -2.72 3.44 7.51
C ASP A 166 -4.12 4.07 7.68
N ILE A 167 -5.19 3.45 7.19
CA ILE A 167 -6.57 3.95 7.35
C ILE A 167 -6.86 4.30 8.82
N GLY A 168 -7.32 5.51 9.07
CA GLY A 168 -7.64 6.02 10.41
C GLY A 168 -6.43 6.37 11.29
N VAL A 169 -5.21 6.28 10.76
CA VAL A 169 -3.97 6.63 11.46
C VAL A 169 -3.12 7.55 10.58
N GLY A 170 -3.17 8.82 10.87
CA GLY A 170 -2.35 9.84 10.21
C GLY A 170 -1.28 10.42 11.15
N GLY A 171 -0.71 11.57 10.77
CA GLY A 171 0.34 12.25 11.55
C GLY A 171 -0.10 12.61 12.97
N ARG A 172 -1.40 12.91 13.19
CA ARG A 172 -1.97 13.18 14.51
C ARG A 172 -1.86 11.96 15.43
N GLU A 173 -2.35 10.82 15.00
CA GLU A 173 -2.32 9.56 15.76
C GLU A 173 -0.89 9.08 16.00
N ILE A 174 -0.03 9.16 14.98
CA ILE A 174 1.41 8.88 15.10
C ILE A 174 2.06 9.79 16.13
N GLY A 175 1.71 11.08 16.16
CA GLY A 175 2.20 12.03 17.16
C GLY A 175 1.82 11.64 18.58
N TYR A 176 0.55 11.31 18.81
CA TYR A 176 0.07 10.89 20.13
C TYR A 176 0.74 9.58 20.60
N MET A 177 0.91 8.61 19.70
CA MET A 177 1.59 7.36 20.01
C MET A 177 3.08 7.56 20.27
N PHE A 178 3.76 8.38 19.47
CA PHE A 178 5.19 8.68 19.66
C PHE A 178 5.44 9.39 20.99
N GLY A 179 4.60 10.39 21.34
CA GLY A 179 4.68 11.09 22.62
C GLY A 179 4.52 10.14 23.82
N GLN A 180 3.58 9.21 23.75
CA GLN A 180 3.37 8.21 24.78
C GLN A 180 4.53 7.22 24.89
N TYR A 181 5.04 6.71 23.74
CA TYR A 181 6.23 5.85 23.73
C TYR A 181 7.43 6.54 24.39
N LYS A 182 7.74 7.76 23.98
CA LYS A 182 8.82 8.58 24.57
C LYS A 182 8.65 8.75 26.09
N ARG A 183 7.42 9.00 26.56
CA ARG A 183 7.11 9.19 27.97
C ARG A 183 7.34 7.92 28.79
N ILE A 184 6.94 6.76 28.26
CA ILE A 184 7.08 5.47 28.97
C ILE A 184 8.53 5.03 29.01
N THR A 185 9.23 5.08 27.86
CA THR A 185 10.58 4.58 27.73
C THR A 185 11.66 5.54 28.22
N ASN A 186 11.32 6.80 28.40
CA ASN A 186 12.24 7.91 28.69
C ASN A 186 13.39 8.00 27.64
N ARG A 187 13.09 7.68 26.37
CA ARG A 187 14.06 7.70 25.26
C ARG A 187 13.46 8.40 24.05
N TYR A 188 14.26 9.23 23.40
CA TYR A 188 13.91 9.80 22.10
C TYR A 188 14.40 8.88 20.99
N GLU A 189 13.64 7.82 20.72
CA GLU A 189 13.92 6.83 19.68
C GLU A 189 13.14 7.19 18.43
N SER A 190 13.74 8.07 17.62
CA SER A 190 13.05 8.66 16.45
C SER A 190 12.65 7.63 15.40
N GLY A 191 13.38 6.51 15.32
CA GLY A 191 13.13 5.43 14.37
C GLY A 191 12.02 4.45 14.76
N VAL A 192 11.39 4.59 15.95
CA VAL A 192 10.38 3.62 16.43
C VAL A 192 9.07 3.66 15.66
N LEU A 193 8.73 4.78 15.03
CA LEU A 193 7.53 4.99 14.22
C LEU A 193 7.88 5.79 12.97
N THR A 194 7.18 5.54 11.86
CA THR A 194 7.26 6.38 10.66
C THR A 194 5.93 7.06 10.36
N GLY A 195 5.97 8.10 9.52
CA GLY A 195 4.83 8.98 9.29
C GLY A 195 4.76 10.15 10.28
N LYS A 196 5.91 10.46 10.88
CA LYS A 196 6.07 11.58 11.81
C LYS A 196 5.97 12.92 11.10
N GLY A 197 5.63 13.98 11.86
CA GLY A 197 5.72 15.34 11.36
C GLY A 197 7.19 15.75 11.08
N ILE A 198 7.39 16.61 10.09
CA ILE A 198 8.72 17.05 9.65
C ILE A 198 9.53 17.64 10.82
N ALA A 199 8.89 18.42 11.67
CA ALA A 199 9.56 19.09 12.79
C ALA A 199 10.11 18.13 13.88
N TRP A 200 9.72 16.86 13.86
CA TRP A 200 10.11 15.86 14.86
C TRP A 200 10.51 14.50 14.28
N GLY A 201 11.18 14.54 13.13
CA GLY A 201 11.87 13.39 12.53
C GLY A 201 11.13 12.72 11.39
N GLY A 202 10.11 13.36 10.82
CA GLY A 202 9.45 12.90 9.60
C GLY A 202 10.29 13.16 8.35
N SER A 203 9.92 12.51 7.25
CA SER A 203 10.57 12.64 5.95
C SER A 203 9.74 13.48 4.98
N LEU A 204 10.39 14.36 4.25
CA LEU A 204 9.81 14.97 3.04
C LEU A 204 9.45 13.90 2.01
N VAL A 205 8.59 14.22 1.06
CA VAL A 205 8.07 13.31 0.03
C VAL A 205 7.13 12.20 0.58
N ARG A 206 6.95 12.08 1.91
CA ARG A 206 6.12 10.99 2.47
C ARG A 206 4.66 11.07 2.04
N THR A 207 4.12 12.27 1.91
CA THR A 207 2.73 12.50 1.47
C THR A 207 2.55 12.16 -0.01
N GLU A 208 3.52 12.53 -0.82
CA GLU A 208 3.57 12.36 -2.27
C GLU A 208 3.89 10.91 -2.69
N ALA A 209 4.61 10.20 -1.85
CA ALA A 209 5.38 9.00 -2.18
C ALA A 209 4.59 7.90 -2.88
N THR A 210 3.35 7.64 -2.46
CA THR A 210 2.55 6.56 -3.06
C THR A 210 2.11 6.94 -4.48
N GLY A 211 1.59 8.16 -4.65
CA GLY A 211 1.19 8.68 -5.95
C GLY A 211 2.38 8.79 -6.91
N TYR A 212 3.47 9.41 -6.46
CA TYR A 212 4.70 9.53 -7.25
C TYR A 212 5.26 8.17 -7.64
N GLY A 213 5.34 7.25 -6.70
CA GLY A 213 5.83 5.90 -6.95
C GLY A 213 5.01 5.14 -7.98
N THR A 214 3.68 5.25 -7.89
CA THR A 214 2.77 4.62 -8.86
C THR A 214 3.01 5.13 -10.27
N VAL A 215 3.16 6.42 -10.44
CA VAL A 215 3.41 7.03 -11.75
C VAL A 215 4.81 6.69 -12.27
N VAL A 216 5.84 6.69 -11.43
CA VAL A 216 7.19 6.25 -11.83
C VAL A 216 7.17 4.80 -12.31
N PHE A 217 6.52 3.90 -11.58
CA PHE A 217 6.38 2.50 -11.98
C PHE A 217 5.65 2.38 -13.33
N ALA A 218 4.54 3.10 -13.51
CA ALA A 218 3.79 3.12 -14.76
C ALA A 218 4.61 3.68 -15.94
N ASP A 219 5.43 4.70 -15.72
CA ASP A 219 6.31 5.28 -16.74
C ASP A 219 7.39 4.27 -17.18
N GLU A 220 7.97 3.52 -16.24
CA GLU A 220 8.90 2.43 -16.58
C GLU A 220 8.20 1.33 -17.39
N MET A 221 6.95 0.96 -17.04
CA MET A 221 6.17 0.03 -17.88
C MET A 221 5.97 0.56 -19.30
N LEU A 222 5.61 1.85 -19.47
CA LEU A 222 5.43 2.48 -20.78
C LEU A 222 6.73 2.46 -21.60
N LYS A 223 7.88 2.70 -20.95
CA LYS A 223 9.20 2.67 -21.59
C LYS A 223 9.55 1.31 -22.18
N THR A 224 9.04 0.20 -21.63
CA THR A 224 9.25 -1.13 -22.23
C THR A 224 8.64 -1.26 -23.62
N ARG A 225 7.72 -0.36 -23.98
CA ARG A 225 7.11 -0.25 -25.30
C ARG A 225 7.54 1.01 -26.09
N GLY A 226 8.62 1.68 -25.66
CA GLY A 226 9.12 2.90 -26.28
C GLY A 226 8.18 4.09 -26.11
N GLN A 227 7.35 4.10 -25.07
CA GLN A 227 6.39 5.16 -24.77
C GLN A 227 6.73 5.83 -23.42
N SER A 228 6.07 6.93 -23.11
CA SER A 228 6.15 7.67 -21.85
C SER A 228 4.80 8.32 -21.54
N PHE A 229 4.69 9.02 -20.41
CA PHE A 229 3.49 9.81 -20.12
C PHE A 229 3.33 11.04 -21.01
N ASP A 230 4.40 11.50 -21.67
CA ASP A 230 4.33 12.70 -22.50
C ASP A 230 3.23 12.58 -23.57
N GLY A 231 2.29 13.53 -23.57
CA GLY A 231 1.13 13.57 -24.44
C GLY A 231 0.03 12.54 -24.16
N LYS A 232 0.13 11.70 -23.13
CA LYS A 232 -0.90 10.71 -22.79
C LYS A 232 -2.07 11.33 -22.04
N VAL A 233 -3.26 10.81 -22.30
CA VAL A 233 -4.48 11.11 -21.55
C VAL A 233 -4.65 10.08 -20.46
N VAL A 234 -4.87 10.55 -19.21
CA VAL A 234 -4.82 9.70 -18.02
C VAL A 234 -6.10 9.85 -17.20
N SER A 235 -6.62 8.72 -16.73
CA SER A 235 -7.68 8.65 -15.70
C SER A 235 -7.08 8.32 -14.36
N VAL A 236 -7.45 9.09 -13.32
CA VAL A 236 -7.10 8.81 -11.93
C VAL A 236 -8.40 8.72 -11.14
N SER A 237 -8.61 7.68 -10.36
CA SER A 237 -9.73 7.61 -9.40
C SER A 237 -9.30 8.12 -8.03
N GLY A 238 -10.27 8.58 -7.25
CA GLY A 238 -10.00 9.17 -5.93
C GLY A 238 -9.66 10.65 -5.97
N SER A 239 -9.54 11.23 -4.80
CA SER A 239 -9.14 12.63 -4.55
C SER A 239 -8.43 12.79 -3.19
N GLY A 240 -7.87 11.70 -2.68
CA GLY A 240 -6.98 11.69 -1.52
C GLY A 240 -5.51 11.85 -1.95
N ASN A 241 -4.59 11.71 -0.99
CA ASN A 241 -3.15 11.91 -1.24
C ASN A 241 -2.62 11.11 -2.43
N VAL A 242 -2.97 9.82 -2.54
CA VAL A 242 -2.49 8.97 -3.64
C VAL A 242 -2.91 9.56 -5.00
N ALA A 243 -4.18 9.92 -5.14
CA ALA A 243 -4.72 10.47 -6.38
C ALA A 243 -4.14 11.84 -6.71
N ILE A 244 -4.13 12.78 -5.74
CA ILE A 244 -3.63 14.14 -5.93
C ILE A 244 -2.18 14.13 -6.40
N TYR A 245 -1.33 13.34 -5.73
CA TYR A 245 0.09 13.30 -6.07
C TYR A 245 0.40 12.40 -7.28
N ALA A 246 -0.46 11.45 -7.62
CA ALA A 246 -0.40 10.81 -8.94
C ALA A 246 -0.69 11.81 -10.07
N ILE A 247 -1.73 12.64 -9.93
CA ILE A 247 -2.05 13.72 -10.89
C ILE A 247 -0.85 14.66 -11.04
N GLU A 248 -0.29 15.12 -9.93
CA GLU A 248 0.88 16.01 -9.94
C GLU A 248 2.06 15.41 -10.71
N LYS A 249 2.39 14.15 -10.43
CA LYS A 249 3.52 13.48 -11.08
C LYS A 249 3.28 13.22 -12.55
N VAL A 250 2.06 12.85 -12.95
CA VAL A 250 1.67 12.72 -14.37
C VAL A 250 1.87 14.05 -15.11
N HIS A 251 1.42 15.17 -14.53
CA HIS A 251 1.62 16.50 -15.11
C HIS A 251 3.11 16.85 -15.26
N GLN A 252 3.94 16.53 -14.24
CA GLN A 252 5.40 16.72 -14.31
C GLN A 252 6.04 15.93 -15.46
N LEU A 253 5.48 14.78 -15.83
CA LEU A 253 5.95 13.93 -16.93
C LEU A 253 5.31 14.25 -18.29
N GLY A 254 4.55 15.34 -18.41
CA GLY A 254 3.93 15.79 -19.66
C GLY A 254 2.60 15.11 -20.01
N GLY A 255 2.04 14.29 -19.12
CA GLY A 255 0.73 13.68 -19.29
C GLY A 255 -0.41 14.62 -18.90
N LYS A 256 -1.60 14.36 -19.43
CA LYS A 256 -2.82 15.12 -19.14
C LYS A 256 -3.82 14.26 -18.38
N VAL A 257 -4.01 14.53 -17.08
CA VAL A 257 -5.06 13.88 -16.30
C VAL A 257 -6.38 14.59 -16.55
N ILE A 258 -7.43 13.83 -16.87
CA ILE A 258 -8.75 14.36 -17.18
C ILE A 258 -9.83 13.95 -16.20
N THR A 259 -9.56 13.02 -15.27
CA THR A 259 -10.57 12.55 -14.30
C THR A 259 -10.03 12.46 -12.90
N PHE A 260 -10.93 12.61 -11.92
CA PHE A 260 -10.74 12.26 -10.51
C PHE A 260 -12.11 12.03 -9.85
N SER A 261 -12.17 11.38 -8.68
CA SER A 261 -13.44 10.98 -8.06
C SER A 261 -13.45 11.07 -6.55
N ASP A 262 -14.64 11.03 -5.96
CA ASP A 262 -14.87 10.71 -4.56
C ASP A 262 -16.09 9.78 -4.41
N SER A 263 -16.52 9.53 -3.17
CA SER A 263 -17.68 8.65 -2.90
C SER A 263 -19.02 9.17 -3.43
N GLY A 264 -19.10 10.41 -3.91
CA GLY A 264 -20.32 11.02 -4.47
C GLY A 264 -20.40 10.91 -6.00
N GLY A 265 -19.26 10.75 -6.67
CA GLY A 265 -19.17 10.70 -8.12
C GLY A 265 -17.78 11.03 -8.65
N TYR A 266 -17.71 11.38 -9.92
CA TYR A 266 -16.44 11.75 -10.55
C TYR A 266 -16.56 13.00 -11.41
N VAL A 267 -15.43 13.62 -11.67
CA VAL A 267 -15.27 14.78 -12.55
C VAL A 267 -14.54 14.37 -13.82
N VAL A 268 -14.97 14.92 -14.95
CA VAL A 268 -14.24 14.90 -16.21
C VAL A 268 -13.89 16.34 -16.57
N ASP A 269 -12.61 16.65 -16.76
CA ASP A 269 -12.12 17.92 -17.29
C ASP A 269 -11.23 17.65 -18.51
N GLU A 270 -11.81 17.71 -19.70
CA GLU A 270 -11.11 17.40 -20.95
C GLU A 270 -9.92 18.37 -21.23
N SER A 271 -9.94 19.56 -20.65
CA SER A 271 -8.82 20.51 -20.75
C SER A 271 -7.62 20.14 -19.88
N GLY A 272 -7.79 19.18 -18.99
CA GLY A 272 -6.82 18.75 -17.98
C GLY A 272 -7.16 19.28 -16.59
N VAL A 273 -6.98 18.44 -15.59
CA VAL A 273 -7.25 18.76 -14.18
C VAL A 273 -6.37 19.93 -13.73
N ASP A 274 -7.01 20.95 -13.17
CA ASP A 274 -6.36 22.04 -12.45
C ASP A 274 -6.00 21.56 -11.05
N LEU A 275 -4.72 21.24 -10.86
CA LEU A 275 -4.23 20.65 -9.63
C LEU A 275 -4.33 21.61 -8.44
N ASP A 276 -4.09 22.91 -8.64
CA ASP A 276 -4.15 23.90 -7.56
C ASP A 276 -5.58 24.05 -7.05
N LEU A 277 -6.55 24.10 -7.96
CA LEU A 277 -7.97 24.12 -7.60
C LEU A 277 -8.37 22.82 -6.87
N LEU A 278 -7.91 21.67 -7.33
CA LEU A 278 -8.20 20.39 -6.66
C LEU A 278 -7.61 20.34 -5.25
N LYS A 279 -6.35 20.75 -5.08
CA LYS A 279 -5.70 20.85 -3.76
C LYS A 279 -6.43 21.84 -2.84
N GLN A 280 -6.81 23.00 -3.36
CA GLN A 280 -7.57 23.97 -2.58
C GLN A 280 -8.87 23.39 -2.03
N ILE A 281 -9.64 22.69 -2.88
CA ILE A 281 -10.91 22.07 -2.48
C ILE A 281 -10.68 20.91 -1.49
N LYS A 282 -9.72 20.00 -1.76
CA LYS A 282 -9.57 18.79 -0.98
C LYS A 282 -8.76 18.94 0.29
N GLU A 283 -7.66 19.68 0.24
CA GLU A 283 -6.70 19.78 1.35
C GLU A 283 -7.04 20.96 2.28
N VAL A 284 -7.51 22.08 1.72
CA VAL A 284 -7.80 23.29 2.49
C VAL A 284 -9.26 23.35 2.92
N GLU A 285 -10.19 23.28 1.95
CA GLU A 285 -11.63 23.45 2.22
C GLU A 285 -12.30 22.16 2.68
N ARG A 286 -11.69 20.99 2.43
CA ARG A 286 -12.24 19.65 2.68
C ARG A 286 -13.59 19.41 1.99
N GLY A 287 -13.75 20.04 0.82
CA GLY A 287 -14.94 20.00 -0.01
C GLY A 287 -15.07 18.69 -0.81
N ARG A 288 -16.10 18.63 -1.66
CA ARG A 288 -16.42 17.51 -2.55
C ARG A 288 -15.86 17.75 -3.94
N VAL A 289 -15.70 16.69 -4.72
CA VAL A 289 -15.24 16.83 -6.12
C VAL A 289 -16.27 17.55 -7.00
N SER A 290 -17.55 17.57 -6.64
CA SER A 290 -18.58 18.38 -7.30
C SER A 290 -18.26 19.87 -7.27
N ASP A 291 -17.64 20.38 -6.19
CA ASP A 291 -17.32 21.79 -6.01
C ASP A 291 -16.28 22.27 -7.07
N TYR A 292 -15.49 21.33 -7.58
CA TYR A 292 -14.55 21.60 -8.67
C TYR A 292 -15.30 21.94 -9.99
N ALA A 293 -16.29 21.12 -10.36
CA ALA A 293 -17.06 21.36 -11.58
C ALA A 293 -17.89 22.65 -11.51
N GLU A 294 -18.31 23.08 -10.32
CA GLU A 294 -18.97 24.38 -10.12
C GLU A 294 -18.04 25.58 -10.36
N ARG A 295 -16.74 25.39 -10.17
CA ARG A 295 -15.73 26.47 -10.27
C ARG A 295 -14.94 26.45 -11.58
N ARG A 296 -15.11 25.41 -12.42
CA ARG A 296 -14.35 25.22 -13.63
C ARG A 296 -15.25 24.89 -14.82
N ALA A 297 -15.35 25.83 -15.74
CA ALA A 297 -16.29 25.76 -16.87
C ALA A 297 -16.03 24.60 -17.86
N SER A 298 -14.78 24.09 -17.90
CA SER A 298 -14.40 22.94 -18.75
C SER A 298 -14.69 21.59 -18.11
N ALA A 299 -15.08 21.57 -16.83
CA ALA A 299 -15.32 20.35 -16.08
C ALA A 299 -16.79 19.98 -16.03
N SER A 300 -17.08 18.69 -16.06
CA SER A 300 -18.42 18.12 -15.80
C SER A 300 -18.38 17.17 -14.62
N TYR A 301 -19.41 17.23 -13.77
CA TYR A 301 -19.60 16.31 -12.66
C TYR A 301 -20.61 15.22 -13.02
N HIS A 302 -20.26 13.99 -12.74
CA HIS A 302 -21.09 12.80 -12.95
C HIS A 302 -21.36 12.13 -11.61
N SER A 303 -22.63 12.11 -11.18
CA SER A 303 -23.07 11.37 -10.01
C SER A 303 -23.22 9.87 -10.32
N ASN A 304 -23.50 9.07 -9.28
CA ASN A 304 -23.66 7.62 -9.39
C ASN A 304 -24.61 7.19 -10.51
N GLY A 305 -24.15 6.27 -11.38
CA GLY A 305 -24.90 5.75 -12.54
C GLY A 305 -24.07 5.56 -13.81
N SER A 306 -22.90 6.20 -13.88
CA SER A 306 -21.84 5.96 -14.86
C SER A 306 -20.52 5.71 -14.13
N SER A 307 -19.55 5.14 -14.82
CA SER A 307 -18.26 4.81 -14.24
C SER A 307 -17.17 5.74 -14.77
N ILE A 308 -16.26 6.16 -13.89
CA ILE A 308 -15.04 6.87 -14.29
C ILE A 308 -14.23 6.08 -15.34
N TRP A 309 -14.38 4.73 -15.32
CA TRP A 309 -13.71 3.82 -16.25
C TRP A 309 -14.36 3.74 -17.63
N ASP A 310 -15.50 4.42 -17.84
CA ASP A 310 -16.13 4.56 -19.15
C ASP A 310 -15.46 5.65 -20.00
N VAL A 311 -14.69 6.55 -19.37
CA VAL A 311 -13.98 7.64 -20.03
C VAL A 311 -12.77 7.09 -20.81
N PRO A 312 -12.68 7.34 -22.15
CA PRO A 312 -11.55 6.87 -22.95
C PRO A 312 -10.23 7.54 -22.54
N VAL A 313 -9.22 6.74 -22.23
CA VAL A 313 -7.90 7.21 -21.79
C VAL A 313 -6.80 6.25 -22.28
N ASP A 314 -5.57 6.74 -22.34
CA ASP A 314 -4.40 5.91 -22.62
C ASP A 314 -3.95 5.12 -21.37
N VAL A 315 -3.98 5.76 -20.20
CA VAL A 315 -3.51 5.17 -18.95
C VAL A 315 -4.57 5.34 -17.84
N ALA A 316 -4.80 4.28 -17.06
CA ALA A 316 -5.69 4.33 -15.91
C ALA A 316 -4.90 4.05 -14.60
N LEU A 317 -5.09 4.92 -13.60
CA LEU A 317 -4.44 4.86 -12.29
C LEU A 317 -5.51 4.75 -11.19
N PRO A 318 -6.00 3.53 -10.89
CA PRO A 318 -6.97 3.34 -9.81
C PRO A 318 -6.33 3.64 -8.46
N SER A 319 -6.79 4.73 -7.81
CA SER A 319 -6.14 5.33 -6.64
C SER A 319 -7.12 5.64 -5.49
N ALA A 320 -8.35 5.11 -5.54
CA ALA A 320 -9.38 5.37 -4.53
C ALA A 320 -9.53 4.21 -3.53
N THR A 321 -10.21 3.14 -3.92
CA THR A 321 -10.62 2.09 -2.98
C THR A 321 -10.44 0.68 -3.53
N GLN A 322 -10.46 -0.30 -2.62
CA GLN A 322 -10.44 -1.72 -2.98
C GLN A 322 -11.65 -2.08 -3.86
N ASN A 323 -11.41 -2.93 -4.87
CA ASN A 323 -12.42 -3.48 -5.79
C ASN A 323 -13.24 -2.42 -6.56
N GLU A 324 -12.68 -1.25 -6.80
CA GLU A 324 -13.35 -0.19 -7.57
C GLU A 324 -13.37 -0.45 -9.10
N LEU A 325 -12.47 -1.29 -9.60
CA LEU A 325 -12.33 -1.65 -11.00
C LEU A 325 -12.63 -3.16 -11.18
N ASN A 326 -13.84 -3.47 -11.61
CA ASN A 326 -14.31 -4.84 -11.83
C ASN A 326 -14.09 -5.32 -13.28
N GLY A 327 -14.54 -6.54 -13.61
CA GLY A 327 -14.39 -7.13 -14.95
C GLY A 327 -15.06 -6.30 -16.06
N ASP A 328 -16.26 -5.75 -15.82
CA ASP A 328 -16.98 -4.93 -16.81
C ASP A 328 -16.25 -3.62 -17.09
N HIS A 329 -15.72 -2.98 -16.04
CA HIS A 329 -14.88 -1.79 -16.15
C HIS A 329 -13.59 -2.09 -16.93
N ALA A 330 -12.92 -3.21 -16.63
CA ALA A 330 -11.72 -3.63 -17.34
C ALA A 330 -11.98 -3.88 -18.83
N ALA A 331 -13.08 -4.57 -19.15
CA ALA A 331 -13.50 -4.80 -20.54
C ALA A 331 -13.78 -3.46 -21.28
N THR A 332 -14.35 -2.49 -20.59
CA THR A 332 -14.61 -1.15 -21.15
C THR A 332 -13.31 -0.39 -21.41
N LEU A 333 -12.37 -0.38 -20.45
CA LEU A 333 -11.04 0.25 -20.63
C LEU A 333 -10.28 -0.38 -21.80
N VAL A 334 -10.28 -1.72 -21.92
CA VAL A 334 -9.64 -2.42 -23.06
C VAL A 334 -10.28 -2.04 -24.37
N ARG A 335 -11.61 -2.03 -24.44
CA ARG A 335 -12.35 -1.63 -25.65
C ARG A 335 -12.07 -0.17 -26.05
N ASN A 336 -11.88 0.72 -25.07
CA ASN A 336 -11.56 2.12 -25.27
C ASN A 336 -10.09 2.37 -25.59
N GLY A 337 -9.25 1.33 -25.63
CA GLY A 337 -7.85 1.41 -26.07
C GLY A 337 -6.84 1.76 -24.99
N VAL A 338 -7.15 1.51 -23.71
CA VAL A 338 -6.16 1.68 -22.62
C VAL A 338 -4.90 0.85 -22.91
N ILE A 339 -3.73 1.42 -22.68
CA ILE A 339 -2.44 0.75 -22.92
C ILE A 339 -1.74 0.32 -21.63
N ALA A 340 -2.05 1.02 -20.53
CA ALA A 340 -1.47 0.70 -19.22
C ALA A 340 -2.46 0.98 -18.08
N VAL A 341 -2.41 0.13 -17.06
CA VAL A 341 -3.11 0.29 -15.78
C VAL A 341 -2.09 0.08 -14.67
N ALA A 342 -2.00 1.01 -13.70
CA ALA A 342 -1.13 0.85 -12.53
C ALA A 342 -1.86 1.22 -11.24
N GLU A 343 -1.83 0.33 -10.28
CA GLU A 343 -2.60 0.44 -9.04
C GLU A 343 -1.95 1.36 -8.01
N GLY A 344 -2.56 2.50 -7.76
CA GLY A 344 -2.21 3.40 -6.66
C GLY A 344 -2.83 2.97 -5.33
N ALA A 345 -4.07 2.49 -5.35
CA ALA A 345 -4.73 1.91 -4.18
C ALA A 345 -4.29 0.46 -3.91
N ASN A 346 -4.70 -0.10 -2.77
CA ASN A 346 -4.47 -1.51 -2.48
C ASN A 346 -5.63 -2.34 -3.04
N MET A 347 -5.31 -3.29 -3.94
CA MET A 347 -6.26 -4.21 -4.60
C MET A 347 -7.49 -3.49 -5.20
N PRO A 348 -7.32 -2.43 -6.00
CA PRO A 348 -8.47 -1.73 -6.59
C PRO A 348 -9.10 -2.50 -7.71
N THR A 349 -8.38 -3.41 -8.36
CA THR A 349 -8.86 -4.22 -9.48
C THR A 349 -9.26 -5.62 -8.99
N THR A 350 -10.43 -6.08 -9.40
CA THR A 350 -10.87 -7.46 -9.07
C THR A 350 -10.10 -8.50 -9.88
N PRO A 351 -10.02 -9.77 -9.41
CA PRO A 351 -9.32 -10.84 -10.13
C PRO A 351 -9.78 -11.00 -11.60
N GLU A 352 -11.07 -10.82 -11.86
CA GLU A 352 -11.63 -10.87 -13.22
C GLU A 352 -11.08 -9.73 -14.09
N GLY A 353 -10.95 -8.53 -13.52
CA GLY A 353 -10.37 -7.37 -14.21
C GLY A 353 -8.90 -7.58 -14.52
N ILE A 354 -8.12 -8.10 -13.57
CA ILE A 354 -6.69 -8.43 -13.76
C ILE A 354 -6.53 -9.42 -14.91
N LYS A 355 -7.31 -10.49 -14.91
CA LYS A 355 -7.28 -11.51 -15.96
C LYS A 355 -7.55 -10.92 -17.35
N LEU A 356 -8.55 -10.05 -17.47
CA LEU A 356 -8.86 -9.37 -18.74
C LEU A 356 -7.70 -8.52 -19.24
N PHE A 357 -7.03 -7.77 -18.37
CA PHE A 357 -5.85 -6.97 -18.75
C PHE A 357 -4.70 -7.87 -19.22
N GLN A 358 -4.44 -8.99 -18.53
CA GLN A 358 -3.41 -9.95 -18.93
C GLN A 358 -3.73 -10.58 -20.29
N GLU A 359 -4.96 -11.05 -20.51
CA GLU A 359 -5.41 -11.63 -21.80
C GLU A 359 -5.33 -10.62 -22.94
N ALA A 360 -5.68 -9.38 -22.71
CA ALA A 360 -5.57 -8.26 -23.67
C ALA A 360 -4.15 -7.74 -23.83
N LYS A 361 -3.16 -8.25 -23.08
CA LYS A 361 -1.76 -7.79 -23.06
C LYS A 361 -1.61 -6.30 -22.75
N ILE A 362 -2.48 -5.77 -21.89
CA ILE A 362 -2.33 -4.44 -21.33
C ILE A 362 -1.19 -4.45 -20.31
N LEU A 363 -0.40 -3.38 -20.25
CA LEU A 363 0.61 -3.22 -19.21
C LEU A 363 -0.12 -3.03 -17.87
N TYR A 364 -0.01 -4.03 -17.00
CA TYR A 364 -0.70 -4.00 -15.71
C TYR A 364 0.29 -4.05 -14.54
N GLY A 365 0.34 -2.97 -13.78
CA GLY A 365 1.18 -2.83 -12.58
C GLY A 365 0.40 -3.11 -11.30
N PRO A 366 0.62 -4.26 -10.63
CA PRO A 366 -0.10 -4.63 -9.41
C PRO A 366 0.28 -3.72 -8.23
N GLY A 367 -0.68 -3.47 -7.34
CA GLY A 367 -0.52 -2.54 -6.22
C GLY A 367 0.69 -2.83 -5.33
N LYS A 368 0.97 -4.10 -5.03
CA LYS A 368 2.14 -4.46 -4.20
C LYS A 368 3.48 -3.98 -4.76
N ALA A 369 3.60 -3.80 -6.07
CA ALA A 369 4.77 -3.22 -6.73
C ALA A 369 4.57 -1.74 -7.03
N ALA A 370 3.49 -1.37 -7.73
CA ALA A 370 3.26 -0.01 -8.21
C ALA A 370 3.10 1.01 -7.07
N ASN A 371 2.38 0.67 -5.99
CA ASN A 371 2.16 1.59 -4.87
C ASN A 371 3.18 1.46 -3.72
N ALA A 372 4.29 0.77 -3.94
CA ALA A 372 5.32 0.56 -2.91
C ALA A 372 6.07 1.86 -2.50
N GLY A 373 5.84 2.97 -3.20
CA GLY A 373 6.47 4.26 -2.88
C GLY A 373 6.26 4.71 -1.43
N GLY A 374 5.07 4.51 -0.90
CA GLY A 374 4.75 4.88 0.49
C GLY A 374 5.60 4.13 1.52
N VAL A 375 5.76 2.82 1.40
CA VAL A 375 6.61 2.03 2.30
C VAL A 375 8.09 2.26 2.03
N ALA A 376 8.50 2.49 0.79
CA ALA A 376 9.86 2.85 0.45
C ALA A 376 10.28 4.14 1.16
N THR A 377 9.47 5.20 1.08
CA THR A 377 9.75 6.45 1.78
C THR A 377 9.68 6.30 3.31
N SER A 378 8.82 5.44 3.83
CA SER A 378 8.85 5.09 5.25
C SER A 378 10.19 4.48 5.68
N ALA A 379 10.79 3.60 4.86
CA ALA A 379 12.10 3.05 5.13
C ALA A 379 13.22 4.09 4.95
N LEU A 380 13.07 5.05 4.02
CA LEU A 380 13.97 6.22 3.92
C LEU A 380 13.89 7.11 5.16
N GLU A 381 12.69 7.29 5.75
CA GLU A 381 12.51 7.97 7.03
C GLU A 381 13.28 7.25 8.16
N MET A 382 13.22 5.90 8.19
CA MET A 382 14.03 5.12 9.15
C MET A 382 15.54 5.37 8.96
N GLN A 383 16.04 5.43 7.72
CA GLN A 383 17.44 5.73 7.43
C GLN A 383 17.84 7.11 7.91
N GLN A 384 17.02 8.14 7.65
CA GLN A 384 17.25 9.49 8.15
C GLN A 384 17.27 9.52 9.68
N ASN A 385 16.35 8.81 10.34
CA ASN A 385 16.29 8.75 11.78
C ASN A 385 17.52 8.04 12.39
N ALA A 386 17.99 6.95 11.77
CA ALA A 386 19.18 6.21 12.22
C ALA A 386 20.47 7.04 12.10
N SER A 387 20.59 7.84 11.05
CA SER A 387 21.73 8.74 10.85
C SER A 387 21.59 10.08 11.59
N ARG A 388 20.41 10.38 12.17
CA ARG A 388 20.04 11.68 12.75
C ARG A 388 20.17 12.83 11.75
N ASP A 389 19.83 12.54 10.50
CA ASP A 389 19.92 13.47 9.38
C ASP A 389 18.53 13.88 8.90
N SER A 390 18.46 14.93 8.09
CA SER A 390 17.26 15.35 7.36
C SER A 390 17.63 15.61 5.90
N TRP A 391 16.90 14.99 4.99
CA TRP A 391 17.17 15.08 3.57
C TRP A 391 16.27 16.11 2.91
N SER A 392 16.77 16.76 1.83
CA SER A 392 15.96 17.64 1.02
C SER A 392 14.85 16.87 0.29
N PHE A 393 13.85 17.61 -0.20
CA PHE A 393 12.78 17.04 -1.00
C PHE A 393 13.34 16.34 -2.26
N GLU A 394 14.21 17.03 -2.98
CA GLU A 394 14.82 16.56 -4.22
C GLU A 394 15.63 15.27 -4.02
N TYR A 395 16.44 15.22 -2.97
CA TYR A 395 17.24 14.03 -2.66
C TYR A 395 16.33 12.84 -2.28
N THR A 396 15.29 13.08 -1.49
CA THR A 396 14.36 12.03 -1.09
C THR A 396 13.54 11.53 -2.28
N GLU A 397 13.12 12.42 -3.18
CA GLU A 397 12.40 12.09 -4.42
C GLU A 397 13.28 11.29 -5.39
N GLU A 398 14.53 11.66 -5.56
CA GLU A 398 15.51 10.92 -6.37
C GLU A 398 15.69 9.50 -5.83
N ARG A 399 15.83 9.34 -4.51
CA ARG A 399 15.92 8.03 -3.85
C ARG A 399 14.67 7.20 -4.08
N LEU A 400 13.48 7.79 -3.90
CA LEU A 400 12.20 7.15 -4.18
C LEU A 400 12.11 6.69 -5.64
N THR A 401 12.42 7.56 -6.58
CA THR A 401 12.41 7.27 -8.02
C THR A 401 13.34 6.10 -8.35
N SER A 402 14.56 6.10 -7.81
CA SER A 402 15.51 5.01 -7.98
C SER A 402 14.99 3.68 -7.44
N ILE A 403 14.34 3.69 -6.28
CA ILE A 403 13.73 2.48 -5.70
C ILE A 403 12.60 1.97 -6.59
N MET A 404 11.70 2.84 -7.05
CA MET A 404 10.56 2.43 -7.87
C MET A 404 10.99 1.85 -9.23
N ARG A 405 12.04 2.40 -9.85
CA ARG A 405 12.65 1.82 -11.07
C ARG A 405 13.20 0.43 -10.80
N LYS A 406 13.94 0.24 -9.71
CA LYS A 406 14.47 -1.07 -9.33
C LYS A 406 13.37 -2.09 -9.04
N ILE A 407 12.25 -1.66 -8.44
CA ILE A 407 11.08 -2.55 -8.25
C ILE A 407 10.53 -2.98 -9.61
N HIS A 408 10.36 -2.04 -10.54
CA HIS A 408 9.90 -2.35 -11.88
C HIS A 408 10.83 -3.35 -12.59
N ASP A 409 12.14 -3.05 -12.63
CA ASP A 409 13.12 -3.90 -13.29
C ASP A 409 13.14 -5.31 -12.69
N MET A 410 13.15 -5.41 -11.37
CA MET A 410 13.09 -6.70 -10.67
C MET A 410 11.84 -7.51 -11.03
N CYS A 411 10.66 -6.86 -11.08
CA CYS A 411 9.42 -7.54 -11.48
C CYS A 411 9.47 -7.99 -12.94
N ALA A 412 9.98 -7.15 -13.85
CA ALA A 412 10.08 -7.46 -15.27
C ALA A 412 11.07 -8.61 -15.54
N GLU A 413 12.28 -8.52 -15.00
CA GLU A 413 13.33 -9.55 -15.13
C GLU A 413 12.90 -10.88 -14.53
N THR A 414 12.23 -10.87 -13.38
CA THR A 414 11.71 -12.08 -12.75
C THR A 414 10.63 -12.72 -13.62
N ALA A 415 9.66 -11.95 -14.10
CA ALA A 415 8.62 -12.48 -15.01
C ALA A 415 9.22 -13.09 -16.26
N GLU A 416 10.21 -12.43 -16.88
CA GLU A 416 10.92 -12.97 -18.06
C GLU A 416 11.67 -14.26 -17.73
N SER A 417 12.38 -14.33 -16.61
CA SER A 417 13.14 -15.51 -16.19
C SER A 417 12.25 -16.73 -15.92
N TYR A 418 10.98 -16.51 -15.61
CA TYR A 418 9.97 -17.53 -15.43
C TYR A 418 9.07 -17.76 -16.66
N GLY A 419 9.45 -17.18 -17.81
CA GLY A 419 8.81 -17.43 -19.11
C GLY A 419 7.49 -16.67 -19.34
N ALA A 420 7.24 -15.63 -18.54
CA ALA A 420 6.03 -14.77 -18.63
C ALA A 420 6.40 -13.29 -18.79
N PRO A 421 7.13 -12.89 -19.86
CA PRO A 421 7.57 -11.52 -20.03
C PRO A 421 6.38 -10.55 -20.06
N GLY A 422 6.47 -9.49 -19.26
CA GLY A 422 5.42 -8.47 -19.12
C GLY A 422 4.32 -8.81 -18.12
N ASP A 423 4.37 -9.97 -17.46
CA ASP A 423 3.46 -10.30 -16.35
C ASP A 423 4.04 -9.79 -15.03
N TYR A 424 3.76 -8.53 -14.72
CA TYR A 424 4.22 -7.89 -13.48
C TYR A 424 3.57 -8.47 -12.22
N VAL A 425 2.41 -9.13 -12.32
CA VAL A 425 1.77 -9.80 -11.17
C VAL A 425 2.60 -11.00 -10.76
N LEU A 426 2.91 -11.87 -11.73
CA LEU A 426 3.80 -13.02 -11.51
C LEU A 426 5.18 -12.55 -11.02
N GLY A 427 5.76 -11.57 -11.71
CA GLY A 427 7.07 -11.03 -11.37
C GLY A 427 7.16 -10.48 -9.95
N ALA A 428 6.17 -9.69 -9.52
CA ALA A 428 6.13 -9.12 -8.17
C ALA A 428 5.98 -10.20 -7.08
N ASN A 429 5.09 -11.18 -7.29
CA ASN A 429 4.87 -12.25 -6.32
C ASN A 429 6.13 -13.13 -6.18
N ILE A 430 6.74 -13.52 -7.29
CA ILE A 430 7.93 -14.38 -7.27
C ILE A 430 9.14 -13.63 -6.72
N ALA A 431 9.46 -12.43 -7.21
CA ALA A 431 10.61 -11.66 -6.74
C ALA A 431 10.53 -11.35 -5.24
N GLY A 432 9.32 -10.97 -4.78
CA GLY A 432 9.07 -10.75 -3.36
C GLY A 432 9.29 -12.01 -2.53
N PHE A 433 8.79 -13.15 -3.00
CA PHE A 433 8.90 -14.43 -2.31
C PHE A 433 10.35 -14.95 -2.27
N GLU A 434 11.03 -15.05 -3.40
CA GLU A 434 12.36 -15.67 -3.49
C GLU A 434 13.38 -15.00 -2.56
N LYS A 435 13.34 -13.69 -2.45
CA LYS A 435 14.23 -12.95 -1.58
C LYS A 435 14.01 -13.27 -0.10
N VAL A 436 12.74 -13.36 0.34
CA VAL A 436 12.39 -13.74 1.72
C VAL A 436 12.74 -15.21 1.96
N ALA A 437 12.39 -16.09 1.02
CA ALA A 437 12.67 -17.53 1.10
C ALA A 437 14.18 -17.83 1.25
N ALA A 438 15.00 -17.15 0.44
CA ALA A 438 16.46 -17.28 0.53
C ALA A 438 17.01 -16.85 1.89
N ALA A 439 16.54 -15.74 2.44
CA ALA A 439 16.92 -15.29 3.78
C ALA A 439 16.47 -16.27 4.87
N MET A 440 15.21 -16.74 4.79
CA MET A 440 14.69 -17.74 5.74
C MET A 440 15.47 -19.06 5.71
N GLN A 441 15.95 -19.48 4.54
CA GLN A 441 16.83 -20.64 4.42
C GLN A 441 18.22 -20.40 5.03
N ALA A 442 18.81 -19.24 4.74
CA ALA A 442 20.13 -18.88 5.25
C ALA A 442 20.17 -18.82 6.78
N PHE A 443 19.08 -18.37 7.40
CA PHE A 443 18.98 -18.27 8.87
C PHE A 443 18.65 -19.62 9.53
N GLY A 444 18.22 -20.64 8.79
CA GLY A 444 17.84 -21.93 9.35
C GLY A 444 16.44 -21.93 9.97
N LEU A 445 16.32 -22.58 11.12
CA LEU A 445 15.03 -22.73 11.84
C LEU A 445 14.97 -21.77 13.05
N VAL A 446 14.94 -20.51 12.79
CA VAL A 446 14.82 -19.43 13.78
C VAL A 446 13.47 -18.75 13.67
#